data_9d461e10e862dc4bb1dcdc5b76024a18
#
_entry.id   9d461e10e862dc4bb1dcdc5b76024a18
#
_cell.length_a   1.000
_cell.length_b   1.000
_cell.length_c   1.000
_cell.angle_alpha   90.00
_cell.angle_beta   90.00
_cell.angle_gamma   90.00
#
_symmetry.space_group_name_H-M   'P 1'
#
loop_
_entity.id
_entity.type
_entity.pdbx_description
1 polymer ?
#
loop_
_entity_poly.entity_id
_entity_poly.type
_entity_poly.pdbx_seq_one_letter_code
_entity_poly.pdbx_strand_id
1 'polypeptide(L)'
;MLEILRKRRSCRHYTPEALEPEVMELLREAVLRAPSSRGLDPWEFIFVTDKPLLEALSKAKPHGAHFLRDAALGVVVLGHADKADTWIEDCAIASIILQLACESLGLGSCWVQIRLRPHDQERTAEDRVREILHIPPHLRVESIISIGYPAESLAGHARRSEERRVGKECRSRWSPYH
;
A
#
# COMPACT_ATOMS: atom_id res chain seq x y z
N MET A 1 0.28 9.59 16.38
CA MET A 1 0.42 8.22 15.81
C MET A 1 -0.74 7.31 16.20
N LEU A 2 -1.03 7.04 17.49
CA LEU A 2 -2.11 6.10 17.87
C LEU A 2 -3.49 6.51 17.34
N GLU A 3 -3.82 7.80 17.29
CA GLU A 3 -5.08 8.28 16.71
C GLU A 3 -5.19 7.94 15.22
N ILE A 4 -4.11 8.06 14.45
CA ILE A 4 -4.05 7.69 13.04
C ILE A 4 -4.30 6.18 12.87
N LEU A 5 -3.65 5.35 13.71
CA LEU A 5 -3.85 3.90 13.69
C LEU A 5 -5.29 3.48 14.06
N ARG A 6 -5.95 4.21 14.95
CA ARG A 6 -7.35 3.96 15.32
C ARG A 6 -8.32 4.30 14.20
N LYS A 7 -8.03 5.35 13.42
CA LYS A 7 -8.90 5.86 12.35
C LYS A 7 -8.67 5.14 11.02
N ARG A 8 -7.41 4.80 10.70
CA ARG A 8 -7.04 4.28 9.39
C ARG A 8 -7.90 3.09 8.95
N ARG A 9 -8.46 3.22 7.76
CA ARG A 9 -9.22 2.16 7.06
C ARG A 9 -8.77 2.05 5.60
N SER A 10 -9.02 0.89 5.00
CA SER A 10 -8.90 0.73 3.55
C SER A 10 -10.07 1.43 2.87
N CYS A 11 -9.81 2.60 2.29
CA CYS A 11 -10.77 3.38 1.52
C CYS A 11 -10.75 2.93 0.06
N ARG A 12 -11.92 2.73 -0.53
CA ARG A 12 -12.08 2.28 -1.93
C ARG A 12 -13.04 3.15 -2.74
N HIS A 13 -13.65 4.14 -2.10
CA HIS A 13 -14.52 5.12 -2.75
C HIS A 13 -13.93 6.50 -2.56
N TYR A 14 -13.63 7.15 -3.67
CA TYR A 14 -12.95 8.43 -3.69
C TYR A 14 -13.82 9.50 -4.36
N THR A 15 -13.65 10.74 -3.94
CA THR A 15 -14.19 11.89 -4.68
C THR A 15 -13.37 12.11 -5.95
N PRO A 16 -13.89 12.83 -6.97
CA PRO A 16 -13.16 13.09 -8.21
C PRO A 16 -12.05 14.15 -8.07
N GLU A 17 -11.85 14.70 -6.88
CA GLU A 17 -10.89 15.78 -6.62
C GLU A 17 -9.44 15.30 -6.83
N ALA A 18 -8.65 16.13 -7.51
CA ALA A 18 -7.22 15.93 -7.63
C ALA A 18 -6.50 16.30 -6.32
N LEU A 19 -5.34 15.69 -6.08
CA LEU A 19 -4.50 16.08 -4.94
C LEU A 19 -3.75 17.37 -5.27
N GLU A 20 -3.68 18.27 -4.29
CA GLU A 20 -2.90 19.47 -4.39
C GLU A 20 -1.39 19.17 -4.48
N PRO A 21 -0.58 20.00 -5.19
CA PRO A 21 0.85 19.78 -5.34
C PRO A 21 1.59 19.64 -4.02
N GLU A 22 1.24 20.41 -3.01
CA GLU A 22 1.82 20.41 -1.67
C GLU A 22 1.54 19.06 -0.96
N VAL A 23 0.34 18.51 -1.13
CA VAL A 23 -0.03 17.20 -0.59
C VAL A 23 0.79 16.10 -1.28
N MET A 24 0.99 16.20 -2.58
CA MET A 24 1.83 15.27 -3.34
C MET A 24 3.28 15.26 -2.84
N GLU A 25 3.86 16.44 -2.54
CA GLU A 25 5.22 16.55 -1.99
C GLU A 25 5.31 15.93 -0.59
N LEU A 26 4.32 16.15 0.29
CA LEU A 26 4.28 15.53 1.61
C LEU A 26 4.22 14.01 1.53
N LEU A 27 3.47 13.45 0.58
CA LEU A 27 3.40 12.00 0.36
C LEU A 27 4.73 11.43 -0.17
N ARG A 28 5.41 12.16 -1.08
CA ARG A 28 6.75 11.78 -1.54
C ARG A 28 7.77 11.80 -0.41
N GLU A 29 7.79 12.87 0.37
CA GLU A 29 8.67 12.98 1.53
C GLU A 29 8.43 11.83 2.51
N ALA A 30 7.17 11.55 2.84
CA ALA A 30 6.80 10.51 3.79
C ALA A 30 7.33 9.14 3.37
N VAL A 31 7.13 8.73 2.10
CA VAL A 31 7.53 7.41 1.63
C VAL A 31 9.04 7.29 1.48
N LEU A 32 9.74 8.37 1.10
CA LEU A 32 11.20 8.41 0.98
C LEU A 32 11.94 8.44 2.33
N ARG A 33 11.22 8.68 3.44
CA ARG A 33 11.75 8.57 4.81
C ARG A 33 11.51 7.19 5.43
N ALA A 34 10.99 6.23 4.66
CA ALA A 34 10.81 4.88 5.15
C ALA A 34 12.17 4.26 5.51
N PRO A 35 12.31 3.57 6.65
CA PRO A 35 13.53 2.82 6.95
C PRO A 35 13.62 1.58 6.07
N SER A 36 14.84 1.10 5.88
CA SER A 36 15.13 -0.15 5.19
C SER A 36 16.17 -0.98 5.93
N SER A 37 16.18 -2.28 5.69
CA SER A 37 17.20 -3.17 6.26
C SER A 37 18.59 -2.72 5.81
N ARG A 38 19.49 -2.57 6.77
CA ARG A 38 20.89 -2.15 6.52
C ARG A 38 21.02 -0.79 5.81
N GLY A 39 19.94 0.01 5.73
CA GLY A 39 19.92 1.27 4.99
C GLY A 39 20.15 1.09 3.48
N LEU A 40 19.72 -0.03 2.91
CA LEU A 40 19.95 -0.33 1.50
C LEU A 40 18.95 0.35 0.56
N ASP A 41 17.78 0.80 1.08
CA ASP A 41 16.75 1.49 0.32
C ASP A 41 16.44 0.79 -1.01
N PRO A 42 15.97 -0.48 -0.96
CA PRO A 42 15.76 -1.28 -2.17
C PRO A 42 14.45 -0.98 -2.87
N TRP A 43 13.73 0.05 -2.45
CA TRP A 43 12.45 0.45 -3.01
C TRP A 43 12.59 1.62 -4.01
N GLU A 44 11.68 1.65 -4.98
CA GLU A 44 11.39 2.77 -5.86
C GLU A 44 9.88 2.97 -5.94
N PHE A 45 9.46 4.18 -6.32
CA PHE A 45 8.04 4.54 -6.36
C PHE A 45 7.69 5.25 -7.67
N ILE A 46 6.59 4.79 -8.32
CA ILE A 46 6.00 5.50 -9.46
C ILE A 46 4.69 6.12 -9.01
N PHE A 47 4.59 7.44 -9.09
CA PHE A 47 3.40 8.21 -8.76
C PHE A 47 2.57 8.42 -10.04
N VAL A 48 1.40 7.82 -10.12
CA VAL A 48 0.52 7.82 -11.28
C VAL A 48 -0.73 8.66 -10.98
N THR A 49 -0.87 9.79 -11.65
CA THR A 49 -2.07 10.66 -11.58
C THR A 49 -2.86 10.65 -12.89
N ASP A 50 -2.28 10.10 -13.95
CA ASP A 50 -2.92 10.00 -15.27
C ASP A 50 -4.11 9.03 -15.22
N LYS A 51 -5.31 9.52 -15.53
CA LYS A 51 -6.55 8.75 -15.44
C LYS A 51 -6.58 7.52 -16.36
N PRO A 52 -6.16 7.60 -17.63
CA PRO A 52 -6.00 6.43 -18.49
C PRO A 52 -5.10 5.34 -17.91
N LEU A 53 -3.97 5.71 -17.30
CA LEU A 53 -3.08 4.75 -16.66
C LEU A 53 -3.71 4.14 -15.40
N LEU A 54 -4.38 4.94 -14.56
CA LEU A 54 -5.12 4.42 -13.38
C LEU A 54 -6.22 3.45 -13.80
N GLU A 55 -6.95 3.75 -14.88
CA GLU A 55 -7.95 2.84 -15.45
C GLU A 55 -7.31 1.54 -15.95
N ALA A 56 -6.17 1.59 -16.63
CA ALA A 56 -5.43 0.41 -17.07
C ALA A 56 -4.93 -0.43 -15.88
N LEU A 57 -4.35 0.21 -14.85
CA LEU A 57 -3.89 -0.43 -13.61
C LEU A 57 -5.03 -1.06 -12.80
N SER A 58 -6.24 -0.47 -12.85
CA SER A 58 -7.42 -1.03 -12.18
C SER A 58 -7.81 -2.42 -12.70
N LYS A 59 -7.37 -2.76 -13.90
CA LYS A 59 -7.60 -4.03 -14.60
C LYS A 59 -6.40 -4.98 -14.53
N ALA A 60 -5.34 -4.64 -13.77
CA ALA A 60 -4.14 -5.47 -13.68
C ALA A 60 -4.39 -6.85 -13.06
N LYS A 61 -5.47 -7.02 -12.31
CA LYS A 61 -5.90 -8.31 -11.77
C LYS A 61 -7.44 -8.44 -11.79
N PRO A 62 -7.99 -9.66 -11.74
CA PRO A 62 -9.43 -9.89 -11.89
C PRO A 62 -10.27 -9.22 -10.80
N HIS A 63 -9.76 -9.17 -9.54
CA HIS A 63 -10.50 -8.67 -8.38
C HIS A 63 -9.65 -7.80 -7.47
N GLY A 64 -10.31 -6.82 -6.80
CA GLY A 64 -9.70 -6.02 -5.73
C GLY A 64 -8.70 -4.96 -6.21
N ALA A 65 -8.84 -4.46 -7.44
CA ALA A 65 -8.09 -3.34 -7.99
C ALA A 65 -8.99 -2.28 -8.64
N HIS A 66 -10.28 -2.56 -8.87
CA HIS A 66 -11.19 -1.73 -9.66
C HIS A 66 -11.29 -0.28 -9.18
N PHE A 67 -11.16 -0.04 -7.89
CA PHE A 67 -11.23 1.29 -7.29
C PHE A 67 -10.03 2.19 -7.62
N LEU A 68 -8.94 1.65 -8.20
CA LEU A 68 -7.81 2.46 -8.69
C LEU A 68 -8.23 3.47 -9.76
N ARG A 69 -9.19 3.15 -10.62
CA ARG A 69 -9.68 4.06 -11.67
C ARG A 69 -10.28 5.35 -11.11
N ASP A 70 -10.86 5.29 -9.90
CA ASP A 70 -11.52 6.41 -9.24
C ASP A 70 -10.55 7.16 -8.30
N ALA A 71 -9.35 6.62 -8.05
CA ALA A 71 -8.35 7.25 -7.20
C ALA A 71 -7.78 8.54 -7.84
N ALA A 72 -7.36 9.49 -7.02
CA ALA A 72 -6.65 10.68 -7.46
C ALA A 72 -5.17 10.35 -7.78
N LEU A 73 -4.62 9.34 -7.09
CA LEU A 73 -3.23 8.91 -7.20
C LEU A 73 -3.12 7.40 -6.99
N GLY A 74 -2.31 6.74 -7.80
CA GLY A 74 -1.79 5.40 -7.56
C GLY A 74 -0.29 5.45 -7.34
N VAL A 75 0.21 4.97 -6.20
CA VAL A 75 1.65 4.84 -5.97
C VAL A 75 2.04 3.37 -6.15
N VAL A 76 2.78 3.09 -7.22
CA VAL A 76 3.31 1.75 -7.50
C VAL A 76 4.60 1.58 -6.71
N VAL A 77 4.64 0.56 -5.87
CA VAL A 77 5.77 0.26 -4.99
C VAL A 77 6.61 -0.84 -5.65
N LEU A 78 7.83 -0.49 -5.97
CA LEU A 78 8.80 -1.34 -6.65
C LEU A 78 9.92 -1.73 -5.70
N GLY A 79 10.52 -2.89 -5.94
CA GLY A 79 11.65 -3.37 -5.16
C GLY A 79 12.77 -3.96 -6.02
N HIS A 80 14.01 -3.72 -5.61
CA HIS A 80 15.23 -4.32 -6.15
C HIS A 80 15.54 -5.63 -5.41
N ALA A 81 15.07 -6.76 -5.94
CA ALA A 81 15.31 -8.07 -5.34
C ALA A 81 16.79 -8.46 -5.26
N ASP A 82 17.61 -7.94 -6.17
CA ASP A 82 19.05 -8.19 -6.21
C ASP A 82 19.84 -7.31 -5.21
N LYS A 83 19.24 -6.20 -4.75
CA LYS A 83 19.87 -5.24 -3.83
C LYS A 83 19.71 -5.65 -2.37
N ALA A 84 18.57 -6.24 -2.01
CA ALA A 84 18.25 -6.67 -0.65
C ALA A 84 17.36 -7.90 -0.64
N ASP A 85 17.70 -8.88 0.18
CA ASP A 85 16.91 -10.06 0.47
C ASP A 85 15.58 -9.71 1.19
N THR A 86 15.57 -8.59 1.92
CA THR A 86 14.42 -8.02 2.66
C THR A 86 13.60 -7.01 1.85
N TRP A 87 13.76 -6.97 0.53
CA TRP A 87 13.08 -5.95 -0.30
C TRP A 87 11.55 -5.94 -0.14
N ILE A 88 10.94 -7.10 0.12
CA ILE A 88 9.49 -7.22 0.30
C ILE A 88 9.06 -6.53 1.58
N GLU A 89 9.75 -6.81 2.68
CA GLU A 89 9.50 -6.21 3.99
C GLU A 89 9.74 -4.70 3.95
N ASP A 90 10.83 -4.27 3.32
CA ASP A 90 11.16 -2.85 3.16
C ASP A 90 10.09 -2.11 2.33
N CYS A 91 9.61 -2.70 1.23
CA CYS A 91 8.49 -2.17 0.43
C CYS A 91 7.18 -2.14 1.23
N ALA A 92 6.90 -3.16 2.04
CA ALA A 92 5.70 -3.21 2.87
C ALA A 92 5.73 -2.15 3.98
N ILE A 93 6.90 -1.90 4.59
CA ILE A 93 7.12 -0.82 5.57
C ILE A 93 6.88 0.55 4.93
N ALA A 94 7.48 0.80 3.76
CA ALA A 94 7.27 2.05 3.03
C ALA A 94 5.79 2.25 2.67
N SER A 95 5.12 1.21 2.24
CA SER A 95 3.69 1.23 1.90
C SER A 95 2.81 1.58 3.10
N ILE A 96 3.07 1.05 4.29
CA ILE A 96 2.29 1.40 5.48
C ILE A 96 2.59 2.82 5.96
N ILE A 97 3.83 3.29 5.87
CA ILE A 97 4.19 4.68 6.17
C ILE A 97 3.40 5.64 5.26
N LEU A 98 3.35 5.36 3.96
CA LEU A 98 2.55 6.13 3.00
C LEU A 98 1.07 6.16 3.38
N GLN A 99 0.48 5.03 3.77
CA GLN A 99 -0.92 4.96 4.19
C GLN A 99 -1.19 5.72 5.49
N LEU A 100 -0.24 5.74 6.43
CA LEU A 100 -0.35 6.52 7.67
C LEU A 100 -0.22 8.03 7.38
N ALA A 101 0.65 8.42 6.45
CA ALA A 101 0.74 9.79 5.97
C ALA A 101 -0.57 10.22 5.30
N CYS A 102 -1.18 9.39 4.45
CA CYS A 102 -2.50 9.67 3.88
C CYS A 102 -3.54 9.96 4.97
N GLU A 103 -3.66 9.10 5.97
CA GLU A 103 -4.61 9.28 7.07
C GLU A 103 -4.36 10.59 7.83
N SER A 104 -3.08 10.96 8.05
CA SER A 104 -2.72 12.21 8.73
C SER A 104 -3.09 13.47 7.94
N LEU A 105 -3.19 13.35 6.62
CA LEU A 105 -3.56 14.42 5.69
C LEU A 105 -5.06 14.40 5.33
N GLY A 106 -5.86 13.55 5.99
CA GLY A 106 -7.29 13.43 5.69
C GLY A 106 -7.60 12.70 4.39
N LEU A 107 -6.63 11.97 3.84
CA LEU A 107 -6.78 11.17 2.63
C LEU A 107 -7.16 9.72 2.96
N GLY A 108 -7.98 9.13 2.09
CA GLY A 108 -8.22 7.70 2.06
C GLY A 108 -7.14 6.97 1.26
N SER A 109 -6.79 5.76 1.69
CA SER A 109 -5.88 4.90 0.93
C SER A 109 -6.26 3.42 1.02
N CYS A 110 -5.84 2.64 0.01
CA CYS A 110 -6.02 1.20 0.03
C CYS A 110 -4.85 0.50 -0.67
N TRP A 111 -4.39 -0.59 -0.06
CA TRP A 111 -3.39 -1.49 -0.62
C TRP A 111 -4.00 -2.37 -1.71
N VAL A 112 -3.40 -2.39 -2.88
CA VAL A 112 -3.69 -3.31 -3.98
C VAL A 112 -2.52 -4.26 -4.14
N GLN A 113 -2.67 -5.49 -3.67
CA GLN A 113 -1.66 -6.53 -3.81
C GLN A 113 -1.43 -6.86 -5.29
N ILE A 114 -0.17 -6.78 -5.76
CA ILE A 114 0.24 -7.15 -7.11
C ILE A 114 1.11 -8.41 -7.09
N ARG A 115 2.15 -8.41 -6.27
CA ARG A 115 3.04 -9.55 -6.12
C ARG A 115 2.27 -10.83 -5.84
N LEU A 116 2.60 -11.92 -6.55
CA LEU A 116 1.98 -13.25 -6.45
C LEU A 116 0.46 -13.24 -6.72
N ARG A 117 -0.03 -12.33 -7.55
CA ARG A 117 -1.43 -12.34 -8.02
C ARG A 117 -1.48 -12.64 -9.52
N PRO A 118 -2.44 -13.45 -9.98
CA PRO A 118 -2.67 -13.65 -11.40
C PRO A 118 -3.33 -12.42 -12.01
N HIS A 119 -3.03 -12.17 -13.28
CA HIS A 119 -3.82 -11.32 -14.17
C HIS A 119 -4.86 -12.17 -14.87
N ASP A 120 -4.40 -13.20 -15.55
CA ASP A 120 -5.21 -14.21 -16.25
C ASP A 120 -4.58 -15.61 -16.05
N GLN A 121 -4.88 -16.57 -16.93
CA GLN A 121 -4.36 -17.95 -16.85
C GLN A 121 -2.86 -18.05 -17.22
N GLU A 122 -2.32 -17.09 -17.95
CA GLU A 122 -0.96 -17.13 -18.50
C GLU A 122 -0.03 -16.10 -17.89
N ARG A 123 -0.58 -14.94 -17.41
CA ARG A 123 0.20 -13.77 -16.98
C ARG A 123 -0.09 -13.41 -15.52
N THR A 124 0.92 -12.87 -14.87
CA THR A 124 0.78 -12.32 -13.53
C THR A 124 0.31 -10.86 -13.56
N ALA A 125 -0.26 -10.40 -12.44
CA ALA A 125 -0.59 -8.98 -12.27
C ALA A 125 0.66 -8.09 -12.33
N GLU A 126 1.81 -8.61 -11.88
CA GLU A 126 3.10 -7.95 -11.99
C GLU A 126 3.49 -7.71 -13.45
N ASP A 127 3.38 -8.73 -14.31
CA ASP A 127 3.67 -8.61 -15.76
C ASP A 127 2.80 -7.53 -16.39
N ARG A 128 1.52 -7.52 -16.03
CA ARG A 128 0.58 -6.53 -16.56
C ARG A 128 0.91 -5.10 -16.13
N VAL A 129 1.25 -4.88 -14.86
CA VAL A 129 1.67 -3.56 -14.36
C VAL A 129 2.97 -3.12 -15.02
N ARG A 130 3.92 -4.03 -15.20
CA ARG A 130 5.20 -3.74 -15.87
C ARG A 130 5.01 -3.35 -17.34
N GLU A 131 4.11 -4.02 -18.05
CA GLU A 131 3.74 -3.67 -19.41
C GLU A 131 3.12 -2.27 -19.50
N ILE A 132 2.15 -1.94 -18.64
CA ILE A 132 1.46 -0.64 -18.62
C ILE A 132 2.42 0.51 -18.37
N LEU A 133 3.36 0.35 -17.44
CA LEU A 133 4.25 1.42 -16.97
C LEU A 133 5.68 1.32 -17.52
N HIS A 134 5.96 0.37 -18.42
CA HIS A 134 7.30 0.13 -18.99
C HIS A 134 8.38 -0.07 -17.92
N ILE A 135 8.06 -0.82 -16.85
CA ILE A 135 8.98 -1.04 -15.72
C ILE A 135 10.12 -1.97 -16.15
N PRO A 136 11.39 -1.58 -15.88
CA PRO A 136 12.57 -2.38 -16.21
C PRO A 136 12.54 -3.79 -15.57
N PRO A 137 13.15 -4.82 -16.23
CA PRO A 137 13.09 -6.21 -15.77
C PRO A 137 13.72 -6.48 -14.40
N HIS A 138 14.68 -5.67 -13.96
CA HIS A 138 15.33 -5.81 -12.66
C HIS A 138 14.50 -5.32 -11.48
N LEU A 139 13.43 -4.57 -11.72
CA LEU A 139 12.49 -4.12 -10.71
C LEU A 139 11.32 -5.09 -10.58
N ARG A 140 10.94 -5.38 -9.35
CA ARG A 140 9.77 -6.19 -8.99
C ARG A 140 8.64 -5.30 -8.51
N VAL A 141 7.41 -5.64 -8.83
CA VAL A 141 6.24 -4.88 -8.35
C VAL A 141 5.66 -5.57 -7.14
N GLU A 142 5.72 -4.90 -5.99
CA GLU A 142 5.17 -5.44 -4.74
C GLU A 142 3.67 -5.15 -4.63
N SER A 143 3.27 -3.86 -4.74
CA SER A 143 1.89 -3.41 -4.57
C SER A 143 1.63 -2.10 -5.30
N ILE A 144 0.35 -1.68 -5.30
CA ILE A 144 -0.06 -0.31 -5.64
C ILE A 144 -0.86 0.23 -4.47
N ILE A 145 -0.55 1.44 -4.01
CA ILE A 145 -1.36 2.14 -3.01
C ILE A 145 -2.25 3.13 -3.74
N SER A 146 -3.57 2.90 -3.71
CA SER A 146 -4.55 3.87 -4.21
C SER A 146 -4.78 4.95 -3.17
N ILE A 147 -4.88 6.20 -3.59
CA ILE A 147 -4.99 7.37 -2.71
C ILE A 147 -5.97 8.37 -3.32
N GLY A 148 -6.78 9.02 -2.47
CA GLY A 148 -7.69 10.08 -2.87
C GLY A 148 -8.46 10.61 -1.67
N TYR A 149 -9.26 11.66 -1.86
CA TYR A 149 -10.18 12.11 -0.83
C TYR A 149 -11.31 11.09 -0.65
N PRO A 150 -11.60 10.63 0.58
CA PRO A 150 -12.62 9.62 0.80
C PRO A 150 -14.02 10.16 0.51
N ALA A 151 -14.81 9.44 -0.29
CA ALA A 151 -16.21 9.78 -0.58
C ALA A 151 -17.15 9.36 0.55
N GLU A 152 -16.67 8.60 1.53
CA GLU A 152 -17.44 8.10 2.67
C GLU A 152 -16.62 8.12 3.95
N SER A 153 -17.29 8.27 5.09
CA SER A 153 -16.65 8.14 6.40
C SER A 153 -16.67 6.69 6.85
N LEU A 154 -15.50 6.12 7.09
CA LEU A 154 -15.34 4.74 7.55
C LEU A 154 -14.89 4.71 9.01
N ALA A 155 -15.64 4.02 9.86
CA ALA A 155 -15.22 3.80 11.25
C ALA A 155 -13.94 2.95 11.30
N GLY A 156 -13.01 3.28 12.19
CA GLY A 156 -11.80 2.50 12.43
C GLY A 156 -12.13 1.08 12.91
N HIS A 157 -11.17 0.16 12.75
CA HIS A 157 -11.33 -1.20 13.29
C HIS A 157 -11.29 -1.20 14.82
N ALA A 158 -12.12 -2.05 15.44
CA ALA A 158 -12.00 -2.32 16.86
C ALA A 158 -10.60 -2.89 17.20
N ARG A 159 -10.13 -2.58 18.40
CA ARG A 159 -8.88 -3.18 18.90
C ARG A 159 -9.04 -4.69 18.99
N ARG A 160 -8.10 -5.42 18.40
CA ARG A 160 -7.98 -6.86 18.54
C ARG A 160 -7.32 -7.21 19.88
N SER A 161 -7.54 -8.45 20.34
CA SER A 161 -7.03 -8.94 21.62
C SER A 161 -6.06 -10.12 21.48
N GLU A 162 -5.53 -10.39 20.29
CA GLU A 162 -4.56 -11.46 20.03
C GLU A 162 -3.17 -11.06 20.56
N GLU A 163 -3.06 -10.98 21.87
CA GLU A 163 -1.82 -10.68 22.58
C GLU A 163 -1.38 -11.89 23.39
N ARG A 164 -0.14 -12.32 23.18
CA ARG A 164 0.51 -13.31 24.07
C ARG A 164 1.56 -12.58 24.90
N ARG A 165 1.42 -12.65 26.22
CA ARG A 165 2.41 -12.15 27.17
C ARG A 165 3.26 -13.27 27.72
N VAL A 166 4.57 -13.04 27.86
CA VAL A 166 5.52 -13.97 28.45
C VAL A 166 6.24 -13.29 29.62
N GLY A 167 6.24 -13.88 30.81
CA GLY A 167 6.85 -13.31 32.01
C GLY A 167 6.02 -13.54 33.29
N LYS A 168 6.40 -12.88 34.40
CA LYS A 168 5.72 -13.05 35.73
C LYS A 168 4.23 -12.67 35.68
N GLU A 169 3.83 -11.80 34.76
CA GLU A 169 2.43 -11.38 34.56
C GLU A 169 1.69 -12.28 33.58
N CYS A 170 2.37 -13.28 33.04
CA CYS A 170 1.82 -14.26 32.11
C CYS A 170 1.00 -15.33 32.84
N ARG A 171 -0.02 -14.94 33.57
CA ARG A 171 -1.12 -15.86 33.88
C ARG A 171 -1.96 -16.00 32.65
N SER A 172 -1.49 -16.90 31.77
CA SER A 172 -2.05 -17.14 30.46
C SER A 172 -3.51 -17.53 30.53
N ARG A 173 -4.33 -16.86 29.74
CA ARG A 173 -5.58 -17.42 29.22
C ARG A 173 -5.26 -18.45 28.10
N TRP A 174 -4.31 -19.34 28.33
CA TRP A 174 -4.16 -20.52 27.51
C TRP A 174 -5.02 -21.62 28.12
N SER A 175 -6.25 -21.69 27.65
CA SER A 175 -7.00 -22.95 27.79
C SER A 175 -6.43 -23.93 26.78
N PRO A 176 -6.00 -25.12 27.17
CA PRO A 176 -5.55 -26.16 26.23
C PRO A 176 -6.70 -26.82 25.44
N TYR A 177 -7.91 -26.27 25.56
CA TYR A 177 -9.12 -26.78 24.92
C TYR A 177 -9.79 -25.71 24.07
N HIS A 178 -9.22 -25.42 22.89
CA HIS A 178 -9.93 -24.84 21.74
C HIS A 178 -9.28 -25.37 20.48
#